data_ef49dab763118d2947b75339d6a33a5f
#
_entry.id   ef49dab763118d2947b75339d6a33a5f
#
_cell.length_a   1.000
_cell.length_b   1.000
_cell.length_c   1.000
_cell.angle_alpha   90.00
_cell.angle_beta   90.00
_cell.angle_gamma   90.00
#
_symmetry.space_group_name_H-M   'P 1'
#
loop_
_entity.id
_entity.type
_entity.pdbx_description
1 polymer ?
#
loop_
_entity_poly.entity_id
_entity_poly.type
_entity_poly.pdbx_seq_one_letter_code
_entity_poly.pdbx_strand_id
1 'polypeptide(L)'
;TKRVKDYSKNKSDLDTAYNVGKLLSEAGKHYGDNIIGKYSEKLKLEVNKKYNTTNLKRMRQFYYLIEKGAPIAHQLNWSHYVELLKNSNNPF
;
A
#
# COMPACT_ATOMS: atom_id res chain seq x y z
N THR A 1 -20.32 -8.85 15.04
CA THR A 1 -21.11 -8.18 14.02
C THR A 1 -20.29 -7.91 12.77
N LYS A 2 -20.95 -7.84 11.65
CA LYS A 2 -20.30 -7.66 10.35
C LYS A 2 -19.48 -6.36 10.29
N ARG A 3 -20.00 -5.30 10.89
CA ARG A 3 -19.35 -3.99 10.91
C ARG A 3 -18.01 -4.01 11.64
N VAL A 4 -17.96 -4.72 12.76
CA VAL A 4 -16.72 -4.83 13.54
C VAL A 4 -15.66 -5.61 12.77
N LYS A 5 -16.06 -6.70 12.11
CA LYS A 5 -15.12 -7.47 11.27
C LYS A 5 -14.57 -6.65 10.12
N ASP A 6 -15.44 -5.87 9.46
CA ASP A 6 -15.02 -5.04 8.33
C ASP A 6 -14.03 -3.97 8.77
N TYR A 7 -14.27 -3.33 9.93
CA TYR A 7 -13.35 -2.34 10.47
C TYR A 7 -11.98 -2.95 10.79
N SER A 8 -11.97 -4.11 11.45
CA SER A 8 -10.70 -4.78 11.80
C SER A 8 -9.92 -5.19 10.57
N LYS A 9 -10.61 -5.71 9.54
CA LYS A 9 -9.97 -6.08 8.29
C LYS A 9 -9.41 -4.85 7.59
N ASN A 10 -10.18 -3.76 7.51
CA ASN A 10 -9.73 -2.53 6.88
C ASN A 10 -8.50 -1.98 7.58
N LYS A 11 -8.51 -1.97 8.91
CA LYS A 11 -7.36 -1.51 9.68
C LYS A 11 -6.13 -2.34 9.38
N SER A 12 -6.27 -3.67 9.37
CA SER A 12 -5.16 -4.58 9.09
C SER A 12 -4.61 -4.37 7.67
N ASP A 13 -5.50 -4.26 6.68
CA ASP A 13 -5.09 -4.07 5.29
C ASP A 13 -4.38 -2.73 5.11
N LEU A 14 -4.89 -1.66 5.72
CA LEU A 14 -4.30 -0.34 5.61
C LEU A 14 -2.97 -0.25 6.36
N ASP A 15 -2.88 -0.85 7.52
CA ASP A 15 -1.61 -0.90 8.27
C ASP A 15 -0.55 -1.66 7.48
N THR A 16 -0.93 -2.77 6.85
CA THR A 16 -0.01 -3.54 6.00
C THR A 16 0.45 -2.70 4.81
N ALA A 17 -0.48 -2.01 4.15
CA ALA A 17 -0.15 -1.15 3.01
C ALA A 17 0.84 -0.05 3.43
N TYR A 18 0.61 0.57 4.58
CA TYR A 18 1.50 1.60 5.09
C TYR A 18 2.90 1.04 5.35
N ASN A 19 2.98 -0.09 6.04
CA ASN A 19 4.27 -0.68 6.40
C ASN A 19 5.04 -1.15 5.17
N VAL A 20 4.38 -1.79 4.23
CA VAL A 20 5.00 -2.22 2.98
C VAL A 20 5.44 -1.01 2.16
N GLY A 21 4.60 0.02 2.09
CA GLY A 21 4.93 1.24 1.38
C GLY A 21 6.16 1.93 1.96
N LYS A 22 6.26 1.98 3.29
CA LYS A 22 7.43 2.54 3.98
C LYS A 22 8.70 1.78 3.62
N LEU A 23 8.62 0.45 3.65
CA LEU A 23 9.75 -0.40 3.31
C LEU A 23 10.20 -0.17 1.87
N LEU A 24 9.24 -0.11 0.94
CA LEU A 24 9.55 0.13 -0.46
C LEU A 24 10.15 1.51 -0.69
N SER A 25 9.66 2.51 0.02
CA SER A 25 10.19 3.86 -0.08
C SER A 25 11.66 3.91 0.36
N GLU A 26 11.97 3.27 1.48
CA GLU A 26 13.34 3.24 1.98
C GLU A 26 14.25 2.43 1.06
N ALA A 27 13.78 1.28 0.57
CA ALA A 27 14.57 0.47 -0.34
C ALA A 27 14.81 1.19 -1.66
N GLY A 28 13.82 1.93 -2.15
CA GLY A 28 13.94 2.70 -3.38
C GLY A 28 15.01 3.78 -3.30
N LYS A 29 15.19 4.38 -2.14
CA LYS A 29 16.24 5.38 -1.92
C LYS A 29 17.65 4.79 -2.04
N HIS A 30 17.81 3.52 -1.68
CA HIS A 30 19.11 2.86 -1.70
C HIS A 30 19.38 2.11 -2.99
N TYR A 31 18.36 1.49 -3.57
CA TYR A 31 18.51 0.55 -4.69
C TYR A 31 17.80 0.98 -5.97
N GLY A 32 17.04 2.08 -5.91
CA GLY A 32 16.27 2.54 -7.06
C GLY A 32 14.93 1.83 -7.20
N ASP A 33 14.13 2.29 -8.15
CA ASP A 33 12.75 1.79 -8.32
C ASP A 33 12.68 0.33 -8.80
N ASN A 34 13.76 -0.18 -9.39
CA ASN A 34 13.80 -1.58 -9.84
C ASN A 34 13.62 -2.58 -8.69
N ILE A 35 13.88 -2.15 -7.46
CA ILE A 35 13.72 -3.01 -6.29
C ILE A 35 12.25 -3.42 -6.09
N ILE A 36 11.31 -2.61 -6.57
CA ILE A 36 9.89 -2.94 -6.48
C ILE A 36 9.58 -4.23 -7.22
N GLY A 37 10.15 -4.39 -8.42
CA GLY A 37 9.97 -5.61 -9.20
C GLY A 37 10.52 -6.83 -8.49
N LYS A 38 11.67 -6.72 -7.86
CA LYS A 38 12.29 -7.83 -7.13
C LYS A 38 11.44 -8.22 -5.92
N TYR A 39 10.98 -7.26 -5.15
CA TYR A 39 10.11 -7.54 -4.01
C TYR A 39 8.77 -8.12 -4.46
N SER A 40 8.23 -7.63 -5.58
CA SER A 40 6.98 -8.15 -6.11
C SER A 40 7.08 -9.64 -6.43
N GLU A 41 8.12 -10.03 -7.14
CA GLU A 41 8.31 -11.44 -7.50
C GLU A 41 8.40 -12.31 -6.26
N LYS A 42 9.19 -11.90 -5.28
CA LYS A 42 9.37 -12.66 -4.05
C LYS A 42 8.06 -12.75 -3.25
N LEU A 43 7.36 -11.63 -3.08
CA LEU A 43 6.13 -11.60 -2.29
C LEU A 43 4.99 -12.35 -2.97
N LYS A 44 4.90 -12.30 -4.29
CA LYS A 44 3.88 -13.07 -5.01
C LYS A 44 4.05 -14.57 -4.80
N LEU A 45 5.29 -15.03 -4.79
CA LEU A 45 5.59 -16.45 -4.61
C LEU A 45 5.44 -16.90 -3.15
N GLU A 46 5.92 -16.09 -2.22
CA GLU A 46 6.00 -16.49 -0.80
C GLU A 46 4.75 -16.16 0.00
N VAL A 47 3.99 -15.14 -0.40
CA VAL A 47 2.86 -14.65 0.39
C VAL A 47 1.55 -14.70 -0.39
N ASN A 48 1.39 -13.85 -1.40
CA ASN A 48 0.11 -13.74 -2.11
C ASN A 48 0.30 -13.01 -3.43
N LYS A 49 -0.53 -13.39 -4.42
CA LYS A 49 -0.51 -12.76 -5.75
C LYS A 49 -0.85 -11.28 -5.72
N LYS A 50 -1.51 -10.79 -4.66
CA LYS A 50 -1.88 -9.39 -4.55
C LYS A 50 -0.67 -8.46 -4.45
N TYR A 51 0.51 -8.99 -4.13
CA TYR A 51 1.74 -8.20 -4.05
C TYR A 51 2.41 -8.01 -5.40
N ASN A 52 1.61 -7.76 -6.44
CA ASN A 52 2.14 -7.44 -7.75
C ASN A 52 2.71 -6.02 -7.77
N THR A 53 3.45 -5.69 -8.83
CA THR A 53 4.15 -4.41 -8.95
C THR A 53 3.18 -3.22 -8.83
N THR A 54 2.02 -3.33 -9.46
CA THR A 54 1.02 -2.25 -9.42
C THR A 54 0.56 -1.98 -7.99
N ASN A 55 0.21 -3.03 -7.25
CA ASN A 55 -0.25 -2.87 -5.87
C ASN A 55 0.86 -2.36 -4.95
N LEU A 56 2.09 -2.82 -5.16
CA LEU A 56 3.22 -2.32 -4.36
C LEU A 56 3.44 -0.83 -4.59
N LYS A 57 3.32 -0.37 -5.82
CA LYS A 57 3.40 1.06 -6.11
C LYS A 57 2.27 1.84 -5.45
N ARG A 58 1.06 1.28 -5.42
CA ARG A 58 -0.08 1.90 -4.72
C ARG A 58 0.17 1.97 -3.21
N MET A 59 0.75 0.93 -2.63
CA MET A 59 1.09 0.93 -1.20
C MET A 59 2.13 2.00 -0.89
N ARG A 60 3.10 2.19 -1.77
CA ARG A 60 4.09 3.27 -1.62
C ARG A 60 3.44 4.65 -1.70
N GLN A 61 2.50 4.84 -2.64
CA GLN A 61 1.75 6.08 -2.74
C GLN A 61 0.93 6.33 -1.48
N PHE A 62 0.30 5.29 -0.95
CA PHE A 62 -0.47 5.38 0.30
C PHE A 62 0.43 5.83 1.45
N TYR A 63 1.60 5.23 1.57
CA TYR A 63 2.56 5.64 2.59
C TYR A 63 2.90 7.14 2.48
N TYR A 64 3.20 7.61 1.27
CA TYR A 64 3.51 9.03 1.07
C TYR A 64 2.34 9.93 1.43
N LEU A 65 1.13 9.52 1.08
CA LEU A 65 -0.07 10.28 1.41
C LEU A 65 -0.22 10.46 2.92
N ILE A 66 -0.03 9.39 3.67
CA ILE A 66 -0.13 9.43 5.14
C ILE A 66 1.02 10.26 5.74
N GLU A 67 2.22 10.14 5.21
CA GLU A 67 3.35 10.92 5.69
C GLU A 67 3.17 12.42 5.47
N LYS A 68 2.39 12.81 4.47
CA LYS A 68 2.07 14.22 4.23
C LYS A 68 1.02 14.76 5.20
N GLY A 69 0.53 13.92 6.09
CA GLY A 69 -0.39 14.34 7.13
C GLY A 69 -1.84 13.91 6.94
N ALA A 70 -2.14 13.17 5.87
CA ALA A 70 -3.50 12.66 5.68
C ALA A 70 -3.78 11.60 6.74
N PRO A 71 -4.95 11.66 7.42
CA PRO A 71 -5.29 10.65 8.41
C PRO A 71 -5.69 9.35 7.72
N ILE A 72 -5.41 8.23 8.40
CA ILE A 72 -5.88 6.92 7.93
C ILE A 72 -7.36 6.79 8.26
N ALA A 73 -8.20 6.68 7.24
CA ALA A 73 -9.64 6.51 7.43
C ALA A 73 -9.98 5.03 7.40
N HIS A 74 -10.06 4.41 8.58
CA HIS A 74 -10.29 2.98 8.71
C HIS A 74 -11.69 2.52 8.28
N GLN A 75 -12.63 3.44 8.07
CA GLN A 75 -13.91 3.12 7.51
C GLN A 75 -13.86 2.90 6.00
N LEU A 76 -12.75 3.26 5.35
CA LEU A 76 -12.52 2.95 3.94
C LEU A 76 -11.67 1.68 3.85
N ASN A 77 -11.95 0.84 2.87
CA ASN A 77 -11.12 -0.35 2.64
C ASN A 77 -9.99 -0.03 1.65
N TRP A 78 -9.09 -1.00 1.44
CA TRP A 78 -7.96 -0.80 0.55
C TRP A 78 -8.40 -0.49 -0.89
N SER A 79 -9.47 -1.12 -1.35
CA SER A 79 -9.99 -0.87 -2.70
C SER A 79 -10.41 0.56 -2.90
N HIS A 80 -11.03 1.16 -1.89
CA HIS A 80 -11.41 2.58 -1.95
C HIS A 80 -10.17 3.48 -2.06
N TYR A 81 -9.13 3.18 -1.29
CA TYR A 81 -7.88 3.95 -1.37
C TYR A 81 -7.22 3.80 -2.74
N VAL A 82 -7.23 2.60 -3.32
CA VAL A 82 -6.67 2.38 -4.65
C VAL A 82 -7.38 3.28 -5.68
N GLU A 83 -8.70 3.38 -5.61
CA GLU A 83 -9.45 4.26 -6.51
C GLU A 83 -9.08 5.73 -6.31
N LEU A 84 -8.95 6.17 -5.07
CA LEU A 84 -8.53 7.54 -4.78
C LEU A 84 -7.13 7.82 -5.31
N LEU A 85 -6.22 6.88 -5.17
CA LEU A 85 -4.84 7.04 -5.63
C LEU A 85 -4.76 7.07 -7.16
N LYS A 86 -5.58 6.26 -7.84
CA LYS A 86 -5.66 6.30 -9.30
C LYS A 86 -6.11 7.65 -9.82
N ASN A 87 -7.02 8.29 -9.11
CA ASN A 87 -7.63 9.55 -9.55
C ASN A 87 -6.86 10.79 -9.11
N SER A 88 -5.83 10.62 -8.30
CA SER A 88 -5.14 11.76 -7.72
C SER A 88 -4.20 12.46 -8.68
N ASN A 89 -3.74 11.83 -9.74
CA ASN A 89 -2.78 12.39 -10.70
C ASN A 89 -1.54 12.98 -10.04
N ASN A 90 -1.22 12.53 -8.85
CA ASN A 90 -0.14 13.12 -8.08
C ASN A 90 1.10 12.26 -8.25
N PRO A 91 2.14 12.76 -8.95
CA PRO A 91 3.37 11.99 -9.13
C PRO A 91 4.16 11.97 -7.83
N PHE A 92 4.35 10.83 -7.31
CA PHE A 92 5.21 10.66 -6.15
C PHE A 92 6.55 10.06 -6.56
#